data_cded03d634a26d29b1bd8c87ac5c78f1
#
_entry.id   cded03d634a26d29b1bd8c87ac5c78f1
#
_cell.length_a   1.000
_cell.length_b   1.000
_cell.length_c   1.000
_cell.angle_alpha   90.00
_cell.angle_beta   90.00
_cell.angle_gamma   90.00
#
_symmetry.space_group_name_H-M   'P 1'
#
loop_
_entity.id
_entity.type
_entity.pdbx_description
1 polymer ?
#
loop_
_entity_poly.entity_id
_entity_poly.type
_entity_poly.pdbx_seq_one_letter_code
_entity_poly.pdbx_strand_id
1 'polypeptide(L)'
;ESPSVNREQAIDIAEDFLVTQNITLAEGYEGNAMVVTGYPASDFIWEELGSDTFNNLLGSYVLAPRWKVRFAKFDGEVETRAREVIVSVDFKGNPIRFYNKFPENEIGASLSQSDAKVIADQALSDHFNLSTSMVSLVSAVESQKPERLDWIFTYAEDREIDYEGSQFQNIITVSGDQLAGFSQSVYIPEEWERMKRDREGFSGILAMLFTIPGGLFIGGLLLIRSFKMLMDRKVNLRKGALFGGILLISGIVNFFNDSSFLMTLPTDQPIANLMSITYISTIAGILIIGLAQALFFGSLGTMLKSTINRSSLSDSITGGLVAALLVATSAMLIGTFQLDLNPNFPRITLGG
;
A
#
# COMPACT_ATOMS: atom_id res chain seq x y z
N GLU A 1 10.14 -11.84 -9.88
CA GLU A 1 11.53 -11.37 -10.11
C GLU A 1 12.06 -10.72 -8.83
N SER A 2 13.32 -10.99 -8.49
CA SER A 2 14.00 -10.29 -7.40
C SER A 2 14.27 -8.85 -7.83
N PRO A 3 14.09 -7.84 -6.94
CA PRO A 3 14.45 -6.48 -7.29
C PRO A 3 15.95 -6.40 -7.56
N SER A 4 16.31 -5.90 -8.74
CA SER A 4 17.71 -5.57 -9.05
C SER A 4 18.11 -4.21 -8.46
N VAL A 5 17.13 -3.43 -7.99
CA VAL A 5 17.26 -2.09 -7.42
C VAL A 5 16.79 -2.11 -5.99
N ASN A 6 17.63 -1.68 -5.05
CA ASN A 6 17.26 -1.52 -3.64
C ASN A 6 16.55 -0.17 -3.39
N ARG A 7 16.16 0.10 -2.14
CA ARG A 7 15.42 1.31 -1.75
C ARG A 7 16.19 2.60 -2.07
N GLU A 8 17.45 2.68 -1.71
CA GLU A 8 18.31 3.86 -1.93
C GLU A 8 18.50 4.11 -3.43
N GLN A 9 18.83 3.06 -4.17
CA GLN A 9 18.96 3.15 -5.64
C GLN A 9 17.65 3.58 -6.32
N ALA A 10 16.50 3.17 -5.81
CA ALA A 10 15.21 3.59 -6.35
C ALA A 10 14.96 5.10 -6.11
N ILE A 11 15.42 5.63 -4.97
CA ILE A 11 15.35 7.07 -4.68
C ILE A 11 16.31 7.82 -5.63
N ASP A 12 17.55 7.37 -5.77
CA ASP A 12 18.55 7.99 -6.67
C ASP A 12 18.04 8.03 -8.12
N ILE A 13 17.50 6.91 -8.62
CA ILE A 13 16.90 6.84 -9.96
C ILE A 13 15.73 7.82 -10.11
N ALA A 14 14.89 7.94 -9.08
CA ALA A 14 13.78 8.88 -9.11
C ALA A 14 14.27 10.34 -9.09
N GLU A 15 15.32 10.67 -8.36
CA GLU A 15 15.96 11.99 -8.38
C GLU A 15 16.56 12.31 -9.75
N ASP A 16 17.32 11.39 -10.33
CA ASP A 16 17.87 11.55 -11.67
C ASP A 16 16.78 11.76 -12.72
N PHE A 17 15.68 11.01 -12.60
CA PHE A 17 14.50 11.20 -13.45
C PHE A 17 13.93 12.61 -13.33
N LEU A 18 13.77 13.16 -12.11
CA LEU A 18 13.28 14.52 -11.91
C LEU A 18 14.17 15.56 -12.59
N VAL A 19 15.49 15.37 -12.56
CA VAL A 19 16.43 16.24 -13.27
C VAL A 19 16.18 16.21 -14.78
N THR A 20 15.90 15.03 -15.36
CA THR A 20 15.56 14.92 -16.79
C THR A 20 14.26 15.64 -17.15
N GLN A 21 13.33 15.76 -16.19
CA GLN A 21 12.07 16.50 -16.34
C GLN A 21 12.21 17.99 -15.99
N ASN A 22 13.44 18.50 -15.80
CA ASN A 22 13.71 19.88 -15.36
C ASN A 22 13.05 20.26 -14.02
N ILE A 23 12.82 19.26 -13.15
CA ILE A 23 12.24 19.47 -11.82
C ILE A 23 13.36 19.48 -10.81
N THR A 24 13.52 20.64 -10.15
CA THR A 24 14.44 20.81 -9.03
C THR A 24 13.63 20.83 -7.74
N LEU A 25 13.92 19.91 -6.84
CA LEU A 25 13.33 19.92 -5.49
C LEU A 25 14.01 21.00 -4.66
N ALA A 26 13.20 21.80 -3.96
CA ALA A 26 13.71 22.79 -3.03
C ALA A 26 14.35 22.11 -1.80
N GLU A 27 15.13 22.86 -1.04
CA GLU A 27 15.73 22.36 0.21
C GLU A 27 14.64 21.88 1.21
N GLY A 28 14.90 20.77 1.88
CA GLY A 28 14.02 20.18 2.86
C GLY A 28 13.01 19.16 2.31
N TYR A 29 13.07 18.82 1.00
CA TYR A 29 12.36 17.66 0.47
C TYR A 29 13.10 16.37 0.83
N GLU A 30 12.36 15.38 1.29
CA GLU A 30 12.90 14.06 1.63
C GLU A 30 12.30 13.01 0.71
N GLY A 31 13.17 12.18 0.12
CA GLY A 31 12.79 11.01 -0.68
C GLY A 31 12.53 9.81 0.22
N ASN A 32 11.32 9.26 0.13
CA ASN A 32 10.96 8.02 0.80
C ASN A 32 10.47 7.00 -0.22
N ALA A 33 10.86 5.73 -0.07
CA ALA A 33 10.47 4.69 -1.01
C ALA A 33 9.90 3.46 -0.30
N MET A 34 8.84 2.90 -0.88
CA MET A 34 8.24 1.63 -0.47
C MET A 34 7.91 0.77 -1.68
N VAL A 35 7.91 -0.54 -1.47
CA VAL A 35 7.42 -1.47 -2.48
C VAL A 35 5.89 -1.45 -2.48
N VAL A 36 5.32 -1.22 -3.65
CA VAL A 36 3.88 -1.28 -3.88
C VAL A 36 3.58 -2.47 -4.78
N THR A 37 2.64 -3.28 -4.35
CA THR A 37 2.11 -4.43 -5.09
C THR A 37 0.65 -4.17 -5.44
N GLY A 38 0.21 -4.74 -6.55
CA GLY A 38 -1.18 -4.61 -6.99
C GLY A 38 -1.47 -3.32 -7.75
N TYR A 39 -2.53 -3.39 -8.51
CA TYR A 39 -3.09 -2.31 -9.31
C TYR A 39 -4.59 -2.58 -9.49
N PRO A 40 -5.47 -1.58 -9.47
CA PRO A 40 -6.92 -1.81 -9.53
C PRO A 40 -7.39 -2.65 -10.71
N ALA A 41 -6.75 -2.49 -11.88
CA ALA A 41 -7.08 -3.26 -13.07
C ALA A 41 -6.52 -4.68 -13.09
N SER A 42 -5.63 -5.05 -12.16
CA SER A 42 -5.01 -6.38 -12.15
C SER A 42 -6.02 -7.51 -12.02
N ASP A 43 -7.01 -7.32 -11.16
CA ASP A 43 -8.05 -8.32 -10.91
C ASP A 43 -8.98 -8.45 -12.12
N PHE A 44 -9.36 -7.31 -12.72
CA PHE A 44 -10.17 -7.28 -13.93
C PHE A 44 -9.47 -8.03 -15.07
N ILE A 45 -8.20 -7.72 -15.32
CA ILE A 45 -7.43 -8.36 -16.39
C ILE A 45 -7.27 -9.84 -16.11
N TRP A 46 -7.01 -10.23 -14.86
CA TRP A 46 -6.87 -11.64 -14.49
C TRP A 46 -8.18 -12.42 -14.62
N GLU A 47 -9.28 -11.86 -14.11
CA GLU A 47 -10.58 -12.54 -14.07
C GLU A 47 -11.22 -12.62 -15.47
N GLU A 48 -11.15 -11.56 -16.26
CA GLU A 48 -11.88 -11.45 -17.53
C GLU A 48 -11.02 -11.74 -18.77
N LEU A 49 -9.74 -11.36 -18.75
CA LEU A 49 -8.85 -11.51 -19.91
C LEU A 49 -7.88 -12.69 -19.78
N GLY A 50 -7.82 -13.30 -18.60
CA GLY A 50 -7.03 -14.50 -18.32
C GLY A 50 -5.54 -14.24 -18.06
N SER A 51 -4.86 -15.32 -17.63
CA SER A 51 -3.46 -15.29 -17.20
C SER A 51 -2.47 -14.89 -18.30
N ASP A 52 -2.74 -15.30 -19.54
CA ASP A 52 -1.83 -15.02 -20.66
C ASP A 52 -1.81 -13.53 -21.00
N THR A 53 -2.99 -12.91 -21.06
CA THR A 53 -3.12 -11.46 -21.24
C THR A 53 -2.51 -10.69 -20.08
N PHE A 54 -2.76 -11.14 -18.84
CA PHE A 54 -2.15 -10.55 -17.65
C PHE A 54 -0.63 -10.56 -17.72
N ASN A 55 -0.01 -11.68 -18.07
CA ASN A 55 1.44 -11.81 -18.17
C ASN A 55 2.02 -10.96 -19.30
N ASN A 56 1.31 -10.84 -20.43
CA ASN A 56 1.74 -10.01 -21.56
C ASN A 56 1.67 -8.50 -21.25
N LEU A 57 0.78 -8.09 -20.36
CA LEU A 57 0.61 -6.69 -19.94
C LEU A 57 1.44 -6.33 -18.71
N LEU A 58 2.13 -7.31 -18.10
CA LEU A 58 2.91 -7.09 -16.89
C LEU A 58 4.11 -6.17 -17.17
N GLY A 59 4.19 -5.09 -16.40
CA GLY A 59 5.21 -4.05 -16.55
C GLY A 59 4.77 -2.87 -17.42
N SER A 60 3.56 -2.92 -18.00
CA SER A 60 2.95 -1.81 -18.73
C SER A 60 1.58 -1.46 -18.12
N TYR A 61 0.49 -1.99 -18.68
CA TYR A 61 -0.88 -1.79 -18.19
C TYR A 61 -1.17 -2.56 -16.90
N VAL A 62 -0.53 -3.70 -16.67
CA VAL A 62 -0.49 -4.38 -15.38
C VAL A 62 0.80 -4.02 -14.68
N LEU A 63 0.67 -3.23 -13.62
CA LEU A 63 1.85 -2.81 -12.88
C LEU A 63 2.39 -3.97 -12.02
N ALA A 64 3.59 -4.43 -12.36
CA ALA A 64 4.38 -5.34 -11.52
C ALA A 64 4.67 -4.71 -10.14
N PRO A 65 5.10 -5.50 -9.14
CA PRO A 65 5.69 -4.95 -7.92
C PRO A 65 6.77 -3.93 -8.27
N ARG A 66 6.73 -2.77 -7.64
CA ARG A 66 7.56 -1.62 -7.98
C ARG A 66 7.88 -0.77 -6.77
N TRP A 67 8.93 0.00 -6.85
CA TRP A 67 9.19 1.07 -5.90
C TRP A 67 8.29 2.26 -6.19
N LYS A 68 7.56 2.72 -5.19
CA LYS A 68 6.89 4.02 -5.17
C LYS A 68 7.77 4.95 -4.36
N VAL A 69 8.39 5.93 -5.02
CA VAL A 69 9.21 6.96 -4.40
C VAL A 69 8.36 8.21 -4.26
N ARG A 70 8.28 8.76 -3.06
CA ARG A 70 7.59 10.02 -2.76
C ARG A 70 8.60 11.02 -2.24
N PHE A 71 8.66 12.17 -2.89
CA PHE A 71 9.37 13.35 -2.40
C PHE A 71 8.36 14.31 -1.81
N ALA A 72 8.49 14.59 -0.53
CA ALA A 72 7.60 15.45 0.20
C ALA A 72 8.39 16.30 1.22
N LYS A 73 7.87 17.47 1.50
CA LYS A 73 8.39 18.36 2.55
C LYS A 73 7.35 18.43 3.66
N PHE A 74 7.81 18.28 4.90
CA PHE A 74 6.93 18.27 6.05
C PHE A 74 7.08 19.48 6.94
N ASP A 75 8.13 20.29 6.74
CA ASP A 75 8.41 21.51 7.47
C ASP A 75 8.13 22.75 6.64
N GLY A 76 7.86 23.87 7.30
CA GLY A 76 7.58 25.15 6.66
C GLY A 76 6.08 25.44 6.51
N GLU A 77 5.77 26.47 5.73
CA GLU A 77 4.40 26.91 5.46
C GLU A 77 3.62 25.84 4.67
N VAL A 78 2.28 25.79 4.89
CA VAL A 78 1.40 24.79 4.27
C VAL A 78 1.50 24.84 2.74
N GLU A 79 1.57 26.03 2.17
CA GLU A 79 1.69 26.24 0.72
C GLU A 79 2.95 25.59 0.16
N THR A 80 4.08 25.71 0.85
CA THR A 80 5.35 25.10 0.40
C THR A 80 5.37 23.59 0.57
N ARG A 81 4.60 23.03 1.51
CA ARG A 81 4.46 21.59 1.77
C ARG A 81 3.45 20.91 0.87
N ALA A 82 2.57 21.67 0.22
CA ALA A 82 1.51 21.14 -0.62
C ALA A 82 2.02 20.50 -1.93
N ARG A 83 3.27 20.79 -2.32
CA ARG A 83 3.92 20.17 -3.47
C ARG A 83 4.43 18.79 -3.08
N GLU A 84 4.07 17.79 -3.88
CA GLU A 84 4.52 16.42 -3.72
C GLU A 84 4.90 15.85 -5.09
N VAL A 85 5.98 15.08 -5.12
CA VAL A 85 6.38 14.37 -6.32
C VAL A 85 6.39 12.86 -6.05
N ILE A 86 5.78 12.11 -6.94
CA ILE A 86 5.74 10.65 -6.84
C ILE A 86 6.27 10.06 -8.14
N VAL A 87 7.30 9.23 -8.03
CA VAL A 87 7.85 8.46 -9.13
C VAL A 87 7.70 6.97 -8.83
N SER A 88 7.16 6.21 -9.76
CA SER A 88 7.18 4.75 -9.67
C SER A 88 8.31 4.20 -10.51
N VAL A 89 9.20 3.44 -9.87
CA VAL A 89 10.36 2.80 -10.49
C VAL A 89 10.15 1.30 -10.48
N ASP A 90 10.26 0.64 -11.63
CA ASP A 90 10.19 -0.81 -11.70
C ASP A 90 11.40 -1.47 -11.02
N PHE A 91 11.36 -2.78 -10.80
CA PHE A 91 12.49 -3.48 -10.18
C PHE A 91 13.73 -3.59 -11.08
N LYS A 92 13.65 -3.14 -12.34
CA LYS A 92 14.78 -3.04 -13.27
C LYS A 92 15.43 -1.66 -13.25
N GLY A 93 14.79 -0.69 -12.59
CA GLY A 93 15.30 0.68 -12.47
C GLY A 93 14.70 1.65 -13.50
N ASN A 94 13.59 1.31 -14.17
CA ASN A 94 12.95 2.23 -15.12
C ASN A 94 11.84 3.03 -14.43
N PRO A 95 11.80 4.36 -14.57
CA PRO A 95 10.65 5.17 -14.18
C PRO A 95 9.46 4.86 -15.10
N ILE A 96 8.37 4.33 -14.51
CA ILE A 96 7.19 3.85 -15.27
C ILE A 96 5.95 4.70 -15.04
N ARG A 97 5.94 5.53 -14.02
CA ARG A 97 4.84 6.42 -13.67
C ARG A 97 5.39 7.62 -12.93
N PHE A 98 4.82 8.77 -13.21
CA PHE A 98 5.23 10.02 -12.62
C PHE A 98 4.02 10.88 -12.28
N TYR A 99 4.08 11.59 -11.16
CA TYR A 99 3.07 12.55 -10.76
C TYR A 99 3.71 13.66 -9.91
N ASN A 100 3.60 14.90 -10.37
CA ASN A 100 4.03 16.11 -9.68
C ASN A 100 2.78 16.91 -9.30
N LYS A 101 2.46 16.91 -8.01
CA LYS A 101 1.35 17.69 -7.47
C LYS A 101 1.82 19.09 -7.16
N PHE A 102 1.26 20.05 -7.84
CA PHE A 102 1.52 21.47 -7.61
C PHE A 102 0.57 22.03 -6.54
N PRO A 103 1.02 22.95 -5.68
CA PRO A 103 0.13 23.76 -4.84
C PRO A 103 -0.95 24.43 -5.68
N GLU A 104 -2.17 24.60 -5.14
CA GLU A 104 -3.27 25.18 -5.89
C GLU A 104 -3.01 26.64 -6.30
N ASN A 105 -2.32 27.39 -5.43
CA ASN A 105 -1.99 28.80 -5.63
C ASN A 105 -0.65 29.00 -6.38
N GLU A 106 0.00 27.94 -6.83
CA GLU A 106 1.24 28.07 -7.60
C GLU A 106 0.95 28.69 -8.96
N ILE A 107 1.69 29.77 -9.26
CA ILE A 107 1.56 30.52 -10.51
C ILE A 107 2.03 29.66 -11.68
N GLY A 108 1.27 29.62 -12.75
CA GLY A 108 1.59 28.90 -13.97
C GLY A 108 0.86 29.44 -15.18
N ALA A 109 1.16 28.94 -16.35
CA ALA A 109 0.49 29.31 -17.58
C ALA A 109 -0.98 28.86 -17.60
N SER A 110 -1.81 29.56 -18.36
CA SER A 110 -3.18 29.14 -18.67
C SER A 110 -3.25 28.81 -20.16
N LEU A 111 -2.73 27.64 -20.52
CA LEU A 111 -2.67 27.20 -21.90
C LEU A 111 -4.05 26.83 -22.44
N SER A 112 -4.26 27.09 -23.73
CA SER A 112 -5.41 26.52 -24.43
C SER A 112 -5.30 24.98 -24.49
N GLN A 113 -6.42 24.29 -24.73
CA GLN A 113 -6.43 22.83 -24.93
C GLN A 113 -5.45 22.40 -26.03
N SER A 114 -5.38 23.15 -27.14
CA SER A 114 -4.49 22.84 -28.25
C SER A 114 -3.02 22.96 -27.88
N ASP A 115 -2.64 23.97 -27.10
CA ASP A 115 -1.26 24.19 -26.69
C ASP A 115 -0.81 23.20 -25.62
N ALA A 116 -1.67 22.93 -24.63
CA ALA A 116 -1.42 21.91 -23.62
C ALA A 116 -1.34 20.50 -24.24
N LYS A 117 -2.14 20.24 -25.31
CA LYS A 117 -2.10 18.97 -26.03
C LYS A 117 -0.76 18.70 -26.69
N VAL A 118 -0.05 19.74 -27.15
CA VAL A 118 1.30 19.55 -27.72
C VAL A 118 2.25 18.95 -26.67
N ILE A 119 2.18 19.41 -25.43
CA ILE A 119 2.99 18.87 -24.33
C ILE A 119 2.58 17.41 -24.06
N ALA A 120 1.26 17.13 -24.05
CA ALA A 120 0.76 15.80 -23.83
C ALA A 120 1.14 14.81 -24.95
N ASP A 121 1.06 15.22 -26.21
CA ASP A 121 1.45 14.41 -27.37
C ASP A 121 2.97 14.11 -27.36
N GLN A 122 3.80 15.06 -26.94
CA GLN A 122 5.23 14.85 -26.75
C GLN A 122 5.47 13.84 -25.63
N ALA A 123 4.79 13.95 -24.50
CA ALA A 123 4.91 13.03 -23.39
C ALA A 123 4.52 11.58 -23.73
N LEU A 124 3.48 11.39 -24.61
CA LEU A 124 3.13 10.07 -25.13
C LEU A 124 4.32 9.41 -25.88
N SER A 125 4.99 10.20 -26.71
CA SER A 125 6.15 9.71 -27.48
C SER A 125 7.32 9.40 -26.55
N ASP A 126 7.65 10.31 -25.64
CA ASP A 126 8.87 10.23 -24.83
C ASP A 126 8.80 9.14 -23.76
N HIS A 127 7.62 8.91 -23.18
CA HIS A 127 7.48 7.98 -22.05
C HIS A 127 6.85 6.63 -22.42
N PHE A 128 6.03 6.58 -23.47
CA PHE A 128 5.32 5.35 -23.84
C PHE A 128 5.69 4.85 -25.24
N ASN A 129 6.53 5.61 -25.97
CA ASN A 129 6.88 5.31 -27.35
C ASN A 129 5.65 5.15 -28.27
N LEU A 130 4.62 5.95 -28.00
CA LEU A 130 3.36 5.97 -28.75
C LEU A 130 3.28 7.24 -29.60
N SER A 131 2.97 7.07 -30.88
CA SER A 131 2.63 8.21 -31.76
C SER A 131 1.14 8.54 -31.67
N THR A 132 0.81 9.80 -31.97
CA THR A 132 -0.61 10.26 -32.01
C THR A 132 -1.46 9.53 -33.06
N SER A 133 -0.82 8.82 -34.02
CA SER A 133 -1.51 7.96 -34.99
C SER A 133 -1.90 6.58 -34.46
N MET A 134 -1.41 6.19 -33.26
CA MET A 134 -1.66 4.91 -32.62
C MET A 134 -2.69 5.02 -31.48
N VAL A 135 -3.14 6.24 -31.20
CA VAL A 135 -4.04 6.55 -30.10
C VAL A 135 -5.11 7.54 -30.52
N SER A 136 -6.27 7.45 -29.92
CA SER A 136 -7.36 8.41 -30.06
C SER A 136 -7.54 9.20 -28.76
N LEU A 137 -7.76 10.52 -28.85
CA LEU A 137 -8.07 11.35 -27.69
C LEU A 137 -9.50 11.07 -27.22
N VAL A 138 -9.64 10.44 -26.04
CA VAL A 138 -10.94 10.12 -25.44
C VAL A 138 -11.50 11.30 -24.65
N SER A 139 -10.64 11.97 -23.87
CA SER A 139 -11.07 13.12 -23.08
C SER A 139 -9.94 14.12 -22.88
N ALA A 140 -10.32 15.39 -22.74
CA ALA A 140 -9.46 16.48 -22.29
C ALA A 140 -10.25 17.27 -21.24
N VAL A 141 -9.82 17.13 -19.99
CA VAL A 141 -10.51 17.75 -18.86
C VAL A 141 -9.68 18.91 -18.34
N GLU A 142 -10.29 20.09 -18.30
CA GLU A 142 -9.67 21.27 -17.72
C GLU A 142 -9.92 21.34 -16.21
N SER A 143 -8.96 21.88 -15.48
CA SER A 143 -9.08 22.18 -14.06
C SER A 143 -8.52 23.56 -13.77
N GLN A 144 -9.43 24.54 -13.69
CA GLN A 144 -9.05 25.92 -13.40
C GLN A 144 -8.56 26.01 -11.96
N LYS A 145 -7.32 26.49 -11.80
CA LYS A 145 -6.73 26.87 -10.53
C LYS A 145 -6.73 28.41 -10.38
N PRO A 146 -6.50 28.94 -9.19
CA PRO A 146 -6.49 30.41 -9.01
C PRO A 146 -5.55 31.15 -9.96
N GLU A 147 -4.34 30.60 -10.19
CA GLU A 147 -3.27 31.27 -10.92
C GLU A 147 -2.72 30.45 -12.10
N ARG A 148 -3.43 29.40 -12.53
CA ARG A 148 -3.07 28.56 -13.70
C ARG A 148 -4.23 27.71 -14.19
N LEU A 149 -4.08 27.12 -15.38
CA LEU A 149 -5.00 26.13 -15.94
C LEU A 149 -4.27 24.80 -16.08
N ASP A 150 -4.85 23.75 -15.51
CA ASP A 150 -4.34 22.38 -15.60
C ASP A 150 -5.21 21.57 -16.55
N TRP A 151 -4.59 20.62 -17.28
CA TRP A 151 -5.25 19.73 -18.21
C TRP A 151 -4.95 18.26 -17.92
N ILE A 152 -5.96 17.41 -18.05
CA ILE A 152 -5.80 15.95 -18.03
C ILE A 152 -6.26 15.42 -19.37
N PHE A 153 -5.34 14.85 -20.12
CA PHE A 153 -5.60 14.21 -21.40
C PHE A 153 -5.63 12.70 -21.22
N THR A 154 -6.70 12.05 -21.71
CA THR A 154 -6.81 10.60 -21.73
C THR A 154 -6.83 10.15 -23.18
N TYR A 155 -5.87 9.31 -23.55
CA TYR A 155 -5.76 8.72 -24.87
C TYR A 155 -6.06 7.23 -24.78
N ALA A 156 -6.90 6.71 -25.66
CA ALA A 156 -7.09 5.28 -25.84
C ALA A 156 -6.19 4.77 -26.96
N GLU A 157 -5.59 3.61 -26.79
CA GLU A 157 -4.91 2.91 -27.88
C GLU A 157 -5.94 2.32 -28.85
N ASP A 158 -5.57 2.27 -30.12
CA ASP A 158 -6.38 1.62 -31.15
C ASP A 158 -6.37 0.07 -31.04
N ARG A 159 -5.59 -0.46 -30.09
CA ARG A 159 -5.54 -1.88 -29.76
C ARG A 159 -6.76 -2.30 -28.96
N GLU A 160 -7.48 -3.31 -29.47
CA GLU A 160 -8.67 -3.83 -28.82
C GLU A 160 -8.35 -4.66 -27.55
N ILE A 161 -9.27 -4.60 -26.60
CA ILE A 161 -9.35 -5.50 -25.44
C ILE A 161 -10.56 -6.40 -25.69
N ASP A 162 -10.39 -7.72 -25.47
CA ASP A 162 -11.46 -8.71 -25.59
C ASP A 162 -12.44 -8.65 -24.40
N TYR A 163 -12.95 -7.45 -24.14
CA TYR A 163 -14.02 -7.16 -23.18
C TYR A 163 -14.71 -5.86 -23.58
N GLU A 164 -16.02 -5.96 -23.82
CA GLU A 164 -16.81 -4.84 -24.32
C GLU A 164 -16.75 -3.60 -23.38
N GLY A 165 -16.44 -2.46 -23.96
CA GLY A 165 -16.33 -1.18 -23.25
C GLY A 165 -14.99 -0.93 -22.55
N SER A 166 -14.06 -1.89 -22.53
CA SER A 166 -12.72 -1.69 -21.97
C SER A 166 -11.75 -1.10 -22.98
N GLN A 167 -10.77 -0.34 -22.51
CA GLN A 167 -9.76 0.32 -23.34
C GLN A 167 -8.43 0.42 -22.63
N PHE A 168 -7.33 0.31 -23.39
CA PHE A 168 -6.00 0.70 -22.91
C PHE A 168 -5.89 2.21 -22.94
N GLN A 169 -5.63 2.83 -21.81
CA GLN A 169 -5.59 4.28 -21.68
C GLN A 169 -4.23 4.77 -21.22
N ASN A 170 -3.79 5.88 -21.83
CA ASN A 170 -2.63 6.63 -21.44
C ASN A 170 -3.10 8.01 -20.95
N ILE A 171 -2.78 8.31 -19.69
CA ILE A 171 -3.25 9.52 -19.00
C ILE A 171 -2.06 10.44 -18.83
N ILE A 172 -2.15 11.65 -19.38
CA ILE A 172 -1.14 12.69 -19.29
C ILE A 172 -1.75 13.90 -18.58
N THR A 173 -1.05 14.39 -17.57
CA THR A 173 -1.44 15.61 -16.84
C THR A 173 -0.46 16.71 -17.16
N VAL A 174 -0.99 17.87 -17.54
CA VAL A 174 -0.24 19.10 -17.81
C VAL A 174 -0.72 20.16 -16.82
N SER A 175 0.17 20.70 -16.02
CA SER A 175 -0.14 21.79 -15.07
C SER A 175 0.55 23.05 -15.53
N GLY A 176 -0.26 24.06 -15.88
CA GLY A 176 0.26 25.24 -16.57
C GLY A 176 0.87 24.85 -17.91
N ASP A 177 2.18 25.06 -18.04
CA ASP A 177 3.00 24.71 -19.21
C ASP A 177 3.98 23.56 -18.95
N GLN A 178 3.78 22.80 -17.88
CA GLN A 178 4.68 21.73 -17.45
C GLN A 178 4.00 20.36 -17.46
N LEU A 179 4.75 19.33 -17.82
CA LEU A 179 4.32 17.95 -17.63
C LEU A 179 4.21 17.66 -16.13
N ALA A 180 3.00 17.43 -15.66
CA ALA A 180 2.71 17.14 -14.25
C ALA A 180 2.53 15.65 -13.95
N GLY A 181 2.33 14.83 -14.98
CA GLY A 181 2.24 13.40 -14.75
C GLY A 181 1.93 12.59 -16.00
N PHE A 182 2.33 11.33 -15.93
CA PHE A 182 1.97 10.34 -16.93
C PHE A 182 1.71 8.97 -16.29
N SER A 183 0.78 8.24 -16.84
CA SER A 183 0.47 6.88 -16.39
C SER A 183 -0.29 6.09 -17.45
N GLN A 184 -0.08 4.76 -17.43
CA GLN A 184 -0.90 3.82 -18.19
C GLN A 184 -1.98 3.20 -17.31
N SER A 185 -3.15 2.93 -17.86
CA SER A 185 -4.30 2.37 -17.18
C SER A 185 -5.14 1.53 -18.15
N VAL A 186 -5.91 0.61 -17.61
CA VAL A 186 -7.01 -0.03 -18.35
C VAL A 186 -8.31 0.55 -17.82
N TYR A 187 -9.14 1.03 -18.73
CA TYR A 187 -10.49 1.44 -18.37
C TYR A 187 -11.34 0.20 -18.08
N ILE A 188 -11.90 0.18 -16.89
CA ILE A 188 -12.76 -0.90 -16.41
C ILE A 188 -14.20 -0.40 -16.48
N PRO A 189 -15.13 -1.13 -17.15
CA PRO A 189 -16.53 -0.76 -17.17
C PRO A 189 -17.13 -0.69 -15.77
N GLU A 190 -17.92 0.35 -15.50
CA GLU A 190 -18.54 0.59 -14.20
C GLU A 190 -19.41 -0.59 -13.74
N GLU A 191 -20.04 -1.31 -14.67
CA GLU A 191 -20.85 -2.48 -14.36
C GLU A 191 -20.03 -3.60 -13.71
N TRP A 192 -18.83 -3.87 -14.23
CA TRP A 192 -17.93 -4.84 -13.64
C TRP A 192 -17.48 -4.43 -12.23
N GLU A 193 -17.13 -3.15 -12.06
CA GLU A 193 -16.74 -2.64 -10.74
C GLU A 193 -17.88 -2.74 -9.73
N ARG A 194 -19.12 -2.49 -10.12
CA ARG A 194 -20.30 -2.65 -9.27
C ARG A 194 -20.48 -4.13 -8.87
N MET A 195 -20.47 -5.04 -9.86
CA MET A 195 -20.57 -6.48 -9.58
C MET A 195 -19.48 -6.96 -8.63
N LYS A 196 -18.25 -6.50 -8.83
CA LYS A 196 -17.13 -6.83 -7.95
C LYS A 196 -17.35 -6.31 -6.53
N ARG A 197 -17.72 -5.03 -6.39
CA ARG A 197 -18.02 -4.44 -5.06
C ARG A 197 -19.14 -5.16 -4.33
N ASP A 198 -20.20 -5.56 -5.03
CA ASP A 198 -21.32 -6.29 -4.43
C ASP A 198 -20.87 -7.68 -3.95
N ARG A 199 -20.09 -8.39 -4.76
CA ARG A 199 -19.54 -9.71 -4.42
C ARG A 199 -18.59 -9.63 -3.21
N GLU A 200 -17.65 -8.69 -3.22
CA GLU A 200 -16.67 -8.49 -2.14
C GLU A 200 -17.32 -7.92 -0.88
N GLY A 201 -18.25 -6.97 -1.03
CA GLY A 201 -18.98 -6.38 0.08
C GLY A 201 -19.72 -7.43 0.90
N PHE A 202 -20.42 -8.35 0.24
CA PHE A 202 -21.12 -9.42 0.93
C PHE A 202 -20.17 -10.39 1.65
N SER A 203 -19.11 -10.83 0.97
CA SER A 203 -18.10 -11.73 1.57
C SER A 203 -17.34 -11.04 2.71
N GLY A 204 -17.01 -9.76 2.56
CA GLY A 204 -16.37 -8.96 3.59
C GLY A 204 -17.24 -8.76 4.83
N ILE A 205 -18.55 -8.49 4.66
CA ILE A 205 -19.50 -8.40 5.76
C ILE A 205 -19.61 -9.74 6.51
N LEU A 206 -19.73 -10.85 5.78
CA LEU A 206 -19.76 -12.18 6.41
C LEU A 206 -18.47 -12.47 7.17
N ALA A 207 -17.31 -12.22 6.56
CA ALA A 207 -16.02 -12.39 7.22
C ALA A 207 -15.94 -11.52 8.50
N MET A 208 -16.35 -10.27 8.43
CA MET A 208 -16.35 -9.34 9.57
C MET A 208 -17.30 -9.79 10.71
N LEU A 209 -18.48 -10.30 10.36
CA LEU A 209 -19.46 -10.80 11.32
C LEU A 209 -18.97 -12.04 12.10
N PHE A 210 -18.12 -12.86 11.50
CA PHE A 210 -17.63 -14.07 12.15
C PHE A 210 -16.23 -13.91 12.73
N THR A 211 -15.31 -13.23 12.03
CA THR A 211 -13.92 -13.13 12.48
C THR A 211 -13.73 -12.17 13.64
N ILE A 212 -14.37 -10.99 13.62
CA ILE A 212 -14.20 -10.01 14.70
C ILE A 212 -14.85 -10.48 15.99
N PRO A 213 -16.15 -10.82 16.05
CA PRO A 213 -16.76 -11.31 17.30
C PRO A 213 -16.13 -12.64 17.75
N GLY A 214 -15.84 -13.55 16.83
CA GLY A 214 -15.16 -14.81 17.14
C GLY A 214 -13.77 -14.59 17.73
N GLY A 215 -12.97 -13.75 17.13
CA GLY A 215 -11.64 -13.39 17.59
C GLY A 215 -11.66 -12.68 18.96
N LEU A 216 -12.57 -11.73 19.16
CA LEU A 216 -12.76 -11.04 20.44
C LEU A 216 -13.25 -12.00 21.53
N PHE A 217 -14.19 -12.88 21.20
CA PHE A 217 -14.70 -13.87 22.14
C PHE A 217 -13.60 -14.86 22.58
N ILE A 218 -12.91 -15.46 21.60
CA ILE A 218 -11.82 -16.43 21.87
C ILE A 218 -10.66 -15.74 22.60
N GLY A 219 -10.21 -14.61 22.09
CA GLY A 219 -9.13 -13.82 22.69
C GLY A 219 -9.46 -13.35 24.09
N GLY A 220 -10.69 -12.87 24.30
CA GLY A 220 -11.22 -12.46 25.60
C GLY A 220 -11.25 -13.61 26.61
N LEU A 221 -11.76 -14.77 26.22
CA LEU A 221 -11.79 -15.96 27.09
C LEU A 221 -10.37 -16.40 27.47
N LEU A 222 -9.44 -16.42 26.52
CA LEU A 222 -8.05 -16.80 26.78
C LEU A 222 -7.34 -15.79 27.69
N LEU A 223 -7.57 -14.50 27.50
CA LEU A 223 -7.02 -13.45 28.38
C LEU A 223 -7.60 -13.55 29.79
N ILE A 224 -8.91 -13.71 29.93
CA ILE A 224 -9.56 -13.89 31.27
C ILE A 224 -8.96 -15.12 31.97
N ARG A 225 -8.84 -16.23 31.24
CA ARG A 225 -8.26 -17.46 31.81
C ARG A 225 -6.78 -17.28 32.19
N SER A 226 -6.01 -16.62 31.35
CA SER A 226 -4.60 -16.30 31.62
C SER A 226 -4.46 -15.37 32.82
N PHE A 227 -5.33 -14.36 32.95
CA PHE A 227 -5.36 -13.45 34.08
C PHE A 227 -5.72 -14.18 35.39
N LYS A 228 -6.71 -15.07 35.36
CA LYS A 228 -7.06 -15.91 36.51
C LYS A 228 -5.86 -16.79 36.92
N MET A 229 -5.14 -17.37 35.94
CA MET A 229 -3.93 -18.15 36.23
C MET A 229 -2.82 -17.29 36.82
N LEU A 230 -2.71 -16.03 36.42
CA LEU A 230 -1.76 -15.08 37.02
C LEU A 230 -2.10 -14.84 38.48
N MET A 231 -3.36 -14.61 38.84
CA MET A 231 -3.82 -14.45 40.21
C MET A 231 -3.57 -15.72 41.04
N ASP A 232 -3.76 -16.89 40.45
CA ASP A 232 -3.47 -18.20 41.08
C ASP A 232 -1.96 -18.52 41.14
N ARG A 233 -1.08 -17.63 40.68
CA ARG A 233 0.40 -17.83 40.60
C ARG A 233 0.79 -19.05 39.77
N LYS A 234 0.00 -19.43 38.76
CA LYS A 234 0.25 -20.59 37.90
C LYS A 234 0.91 -20.20 36.56
N VAL A 235 1.23 -18.93 36.34
CA VAL A 235 1.87 -18.41 35.13
C VAL A 235 3.37 -18.58 35.24
N ASN A 236 4.02 -19.09 34.20
CA ASN A 236 5.46 -19.15 34.10
C ASN A 236 6.00 -17.80 33.58
N LEU A 237 6.32 -16.89 34.48
CA LEU A 237 6.78 -15.53 34.17
C LEU A 237 8.05 -15.51 33.31
N ARG A 238 8.95 -16.50 33.46
CA ARG A 238 10.18 -16.55 32.64
C ARG A 238 9.86 -16.82 31.16
N LYS A 239 8.98 -17.80 30.89
CA LYS A 239 8.51 -18.08 29.52
C LYS A 239 7.70 -16.91 28.95
N GLY A 240 6.81 -16.34 29.75
CA GLY A 240 6.05 -15.16 29.37
C GLY A 240 6.94 -13.99 28.99
N ALA A 241 7.92 -13.66 29.85
CA ALA A 241 8.87 -12.58 29.58
C ALA A 241 9.72 -12.83 28.32
N LEU A 242 10.16 -14.10 28.11
CA LEU A 242 10.94 -14.45 26.93
C LEU A 242 10.14 -14.23 25.64
N PHE A 243 8.97 -14.85 25.53
CA PHE A 243 8.15 -14.75 24.30
C PHE A 243 7.56 -13.35 24.12
N GLY A 244 7.04 -12.74 25.21
CA GLY A 244 6.55 -11.37 25.15
C GLY A 244 7.65 -10.37 24.80
N GLY A 245 8.88 -10.58 25.32
CA GLY A 245 10.04 -9.76 25.00
C GLY A 245 10.48 -9.88 23.54
N ILE A 246 10.51 -11.10 22.98
CA ILE A 246 10.82 -11.31 21.56
C ILE A 246 9.80 -10.58 20.69
N LEU A 247 8.51 -10.71 20.97
CA LEU A 247 7.46 -10.07 20.20
C LEU A 247 7.47 -8.54 20.36
N LEU A 248 7.79 -8.04 21.55
CA LEU A 248 7.94 -6.62 21.81
C LEU A 248 9.12 -6.03 21.02
N ILE A 249 10.28 -6.70 21.03
CA ILE A 249 11.46 -6.29 20.27
C ILE A 249 11.14 -6.34 18.78
N SER A 250 10.52 -7.42 18.30
CA SER A 250 10.09 -7.54 16.90
C SER A 250 9.15 -6.41 16.49
N GLY A 251 8.16 -6.08 17.32
CA GLY A 251 7.26 -4.96 17.08
C GLY A 251 7.96 -3.60 17.00
N ILE A 252 8.95 -3.38 17.88
CA ILE A 252 9.76 -2.15 17.86
C ILE A 252 10.62 -2.08 16.58
N VAL A 253 11.31 -3.19 16.25
CA VAL A 253 12.15 -3.27 15.05
C VAL A 253 11.27 -3.03 13.80
N ASN A 254 10.12 -3.68 13.72
CA ASN A 254 9.19 -3.50 12.61
C ASN A 254 8.72 -2.05 12.49
N PHE A 255 8.39 -1.42 13.62
CA PHE A 255 7.99 -0.01 13.64
C PHE A 255 9.07 0.93 13.07
N PHE A 256 10.32 0.77 13.46
CA PHE A 256 11.42 1.59 12.94
C PHE A 256 11.82 1.23 11.50
N ASN A 257 11.55 0.00 11.07
CA ASN A 257 11.80 -0.43 9.69
C ASN A 257 10.65 -0.06 8.73
N ASP A 258 9.47 0.24 9.27
CA ASP A 258 8.30 0.60 8.47
C ASP A 258 8.33 2.09 8.10
N SER A 259 9.04 2.40 7.01
CA SER A 259 9.00 3.75 6.39
C SER A 259 7.70 4.02 5.63
N SER A 260 6.82 3.03 5.52
CA SER A 260 5.57 3.14 4.75
C SER A 260 4.64 4.21 5.31
N PHE A 261 4.74 4.50 6.61
CA PHE A 261 3.95 5.55 7.24
C PHE A 261 4.27 6.94 6.67
N LEU A 262 5.54 7.27 6.34
CA LEU A 262 5.93 8.52 5.70
C LEU A 262 5.34 8.66 4.29
N MET A 263 5.05 7.53 3.64
CA MET A 263 4.40 7.51 2.33
C MET A 263 2.91 7.90 2.37
N THR A 264 2.29 7.80 3.54
CA THR A 264 0.85 8.05 3.73
C THR A 264 0.56 9.32 4.54
N LEU A 265 1.57 9.91 5.18
CA LEU A 265 1.38 11.14 5.96
C LEU A 265 0.92 12.29 5.06
N PRO A 266 -0.18 12.97 5.44
CA PRO A 266 -0.61 14.17 4.76
C PRO A 266 0.39 15.31 5.02
N THR A 267 0.68 16.09 3.98
CA THR A 267 1.60 17.24 4.06
C THR A 267 0.91 18.52 4.55
N ASP A 268 -0.43 18.52 4.64
CA ASP A 268 -1.24 19.66 5.09
C ASP A 268 -1.22 19.86 6.62
N GLN A 269 -0.79 18.84 7.38
CA GLN A 269 -0.71 18.89 8.83
C GLN A 269 0.75 18.97 9.32
N PRO A 270 1.01 19.63 10.47
CA PRO A 270 2.35 19.67 11.06
C PRO A 270 2.82 18.25 11.42
N ILE A 271 3.97 17.88 10.89
CA ILE A 271 4.53 16.52 11.08
C ILE A 271 4.71 16.18 12.56
N ALA A 272 5.14 17.13 13.39
CA ALA A 272 5.39 16.92 14.81
C ALA A 272 4.16 16.37 15.56
N ASN A 273 2.96 16.86 15.23
CA ASN A 273 1.71 16.40 15.84
C ASN A 273 1.36 14.98 15.37
N LEU A 274 1.45 14.73 14.06
CA LEU A 274 1.17 13.44 13.47
C LEU A 274 2.14 12.37 13.96
N MET A 275 3.44 12.67 13.95
CA MET A 275 4.50 11.80 14.46
C MET A 275 4.27 11.48 15.93
N SER A 276 4.01 12.49 16.76
CA SER A 276 3.80 12.30 18.20
C SER A 276 2.62 11.36 18.48
N ILE A 277 1.49 11.56 17.81
CA ILE A 277 0.30 10.70 17.95
C ILE A 277 0.61 9.29 17.45
N THR A 278 1.25 9.16 16.30
CA THR A 278 1.62 7.86 15.71
C THR A 278 2.60 7.12 16.60
N TYR A 279 3.66 7.76 17.08
CA TYR A 279 4.64 7.15 17.99
C TYR A 279 3.98 6.71 19.30
N ILE A 280 3.22 7.58 19.95
CA ILE A 280 2.56 7.26 21.21
C ILE A 280 1.59 6.09 21.05
N SER A 281 0.71 6.14 20.03
CA SER A 281 -0.28 5.09 19.80
C SER A 281 0.36 3.75 19.43
N THR A 282 1.38 3.77 18.60
CA THR A 282 2.07 2.54 18.18
C THR A 282 2.86 1.93 19.32
N ILE A 283 3.62 2.72 20.08
CA ILE A 283 4.36 2.24 21.25
C ILE A 283 3.40 1.68 22.30
N ALA A 284 2.30 2.41 22.59
CA ALA A 284 1.28 1.93 23.51
C ALA A 284 0.65 0.61 23.01
N GLY A 285 0.34 0.50 21.71
CA GLY A 285 -0.16 -0.73 21.10
C GLY A 285 0.81 -1.90 21.23
N ILE A 286 2.08 -1.69 20.91
CA ILE A 286 3.15 -2.71 21.04
C ILE A 286 3.27 -3.18 22.49
N LEU A 287 3.25 -2.26 23.46
CA LEU A 287 3.34 -2.60 24.89
C LEU A 287 2.12 -3.40 25.35
N ILE A 288 0.90 -2.98 25.01
CA ILE A 288 -0.35 -3.67 25.39
C ILE A 288 -0.37 -5.07 24.80
N ILE A 289 -0.07 -5.20 23.51
CA ILE A 289 -0.04 -6.50 22.81
C ILE A 289 1.08 -7.38 23.40
N GLY A 290 2.27 -6.83 23.60
CA GLY A 290 3.39 -7.55 24.18
C GLY A 290 3.10 -8.09 25.58
N LEU A 291 2.44 -7.30 26.44
CA LEU A 291 2.02 -7.74 27.79
C LEU A 291 0.93 -8.82 27.72
N ALA A 292 -0.06 -8.67 26.85
CA ALA A 292 -1.11 -9.66 26.66
C ALA A 292 -0.53 -11.00 26.17
N GLN A 293 0.41 -10.96 25.23
CA GLN A 293 1.10 -12.13 24.72
C GLN A 293 2.03 -12.76 25.78
N ALA A 294 2.75 -11.95 26.56
CA ALA A 294 3.56 -12.45 27.66
C ALA A 294 2.70 -13.23 28.67
N LEU A 295 1.53 -12.70 29.03
CA LEU A 295 0.59 -13.36 29.90
C LEU A 295 0.05 -14.66 29.29
N PHE A 296 -0.32 -14.64 28.02
CA PHE A 296 -0.81 -15.80 27.28
C PHE A 296 0.26 -16.90 27.20
N PHE A 297 1.44 -16.62 26.69
CA PHE A 297 2.52 -17.63 26.56
C PHE A 297 3.04 -18.12 27.91
N GLY A 298 3.05 -17.26 28.93
CA GLY A 298 3.37 -17.66 30.30
C GLY A 298 2.39 -18.66 30.91
N SER A 299 1.11 -18.57 30.53
CA SER A 299 0.04 -19.45 30.99
C SER A 299 -0.15 -20.70 30.12
N LEU A 300 0.31 -20.67 28.87
CA LEU A 300 0.07 -21.68 27.84
C LEU A 300 0.44 -23.11 28.29
N GLY A 301 1.65 -23.28 28.86
CA GLY A 301 2.10 -24.59 29.31
C GLY A 301 1.22 -25.20 30.41
N THR A 302 0.68 -24.37 31.28
CA THR A 302 -0.28 -24.80 32.34
C THR A 302 -1.64 -25.12 31.74
N MET A 303 -2.10 -24.32 30.76
CA MET A 303 -3.35 -24.60 30.05
C MET A 303 -3.28 -25.93 29.31
N LEU A 304 -2.21 -26.17 28.53
CA LEU A 304 -2.01 -27.41 27.79
C LEU A 304 -1.95 -28.62 28.73
N LYS A 305 -1.20 -28.52 29.83
CA LYS A 305 -1.10 -29.60 30.80
C LYS A 305 -2.46 -29.92 31.47
N SER A 306 -3.28 -28.90 31.75
CA SER A 306 -4.62 -29.10 32.29
C SER A 306 -5.56 -29.76 31.28
N THR A 307 -5.41 -29.44 29.99
CA THR A 307 -6.22 -29.99 28.92
C THR A 307 -5.90 -31.46 28.64
N ILE A 308 -4.61 -31.84 28.67
CA ILE A 308 -4.17 -33.21 28.44
C ILE A 308 -4.59 -34.16 29.58
N ASN A 309 -4.67 -33.66 30.81
CA ASN A 309 -4.96 -34.47 32.00
C ASN A 309 -6.47 -34.55 32.34
N ARG A 310 -7.35 -33.88 31.60
CA ARG A 310 -8.80 -33.91 31.85
C ARG A 310 -9.57 -34.24 30.58
N SER A 311 -10.40 -35.24 30.63
CA SER A 311 -11.23 -35.74 29.52
C SER A 311 -12.58 -35.03 29.39
N SER A 312 -12.71 -33.76 29.83
CA SER A 312 -13.96 -33.02 29.69
C SER A 312 -14.06 -32.33 28.32
N LEU A 313 -15.29 -32.23 27.80
CA LEU A 313 -15.58 -31.54 26.55
C LEU A 313 -15.06 -30.09 26.56
N SER A 314 -15.21 -29.39 27.68
CA SER A 314 -14.71 -28.03 27.89
C SER A 314 -13.19 -27.91 27.73
N ASP A 315 -12.43 -28.91 28.20
CA ASP A 315 -10.97 -28.90 28.10
C ASP A 315 -10.50 -29.20 26.67
N SER A 316 -11.24 -30.06 25.94
CA SER A 316 -10.99 -30.35 24.52
C SER A 316 -11.25 -29.13 23.65
N ILE A 317 -12.36 -28.41 23.87
CA ILE A 317 -12.68 -27.14 23.19
C ILE A 317 -11.58 -26.11 23.48
N THR A 318 -11.18 -25.96 24.75
CA THR A 318 -10.12 -25.00 25.10
C THR A 318 -8.78 -25.36 24.43
N GLY A 319 -8.42 -26.64 24.38
CA GLY A 319 -7.23 -27.12 23.70
C GLY A 319 -7.25 -26.85 22.19
N GLY A 320 -8.39 -27.07 21.56
CA GLY A 320 -8.61 -26.75 20.15
C GLY A 320 -8.50 -25.26 19.86
N LEU A 321 -9.07 -24.39 20.68
CA LEU A 321 -8.98 -22.94 20.56
C LEU A 321 -7.55 -22.43 20.73
N VAL A 322 -6.82 -22.99 21.70
CA VAL A 322 -5.40 -22.66 21.92
C VAL A 322 -4.56 -23.07 20.73
N ALA A 323 -4.79 -24.27 20.19
CA ALA A 323 -4.09 -24.75 19.00
C ALA A 323 -4.39 -23.86 17.77
N ALA A 324 -5.65 -23.52 17.55
CA ALA A 324 -6.07 -22.62 16.48
C ALA A 324 -5.41 -21.22 16.58
N LEU A 325 -5.36 -20.67 17.80
CA LEU A 325 -4.70 -19.38 18.02
C LEU A 325 -3.19 -19.45 17.79
N LEU A 326 -2.53 -20.54 18.19
CA LEU A 326 -1.11 -20.76 17.92
C LEU A 326 -0.83 -20.85 16.41
N VAL A 327 -1.66 -21.57 15.67
CA VAL A 327 -1.55 -21.65 14.20
C VAL A 327 -1.76 -20.29 13.57
N ALA A 328 -2.80 -19.56 13.97
CA ALA A 328 -3.07 -18.22 13.46
C ALA A 328 -1.92 -17.25 13.78
N THR A 329 -1.42 -17.26 15.02
CA THR A 329 -0.28 -16.42 15.44
C THR A 329 0.99 -16.78 14.68
N SER A 330 1.25 -18.08 14.48
CA SER A 330 2.39 -18.55 13.70
C SER A 330 2.28 -18.14 12.23
N ALA A 331 1.09 -18.24 11.64
CA ALA A 331 0.84 -17.81 10.28
C ALA A 331 1.01 -16.29 10.12
N MET A 332 0.54 -15.49 11.09
CA MET A 332 0.79 -14.04 11.14
C MET A 332 2.28 -13.73 11.25
N LEU A 333 3.01 -14.38 12.16
CA LEU A 333 4.46 -14.19 12.31
C LEU A 333 5.20 -14.56 11.03
N ILE A 334 4.91 -15.72 10.46
CA ILE A 334 5.52 -16.16 9.20
C ILE A 334 5.20 -15.16 8.08
N GLY A 335 3.96 -14.69 7.99
CA GLY A 335 3.55 -13.67 7.02
C GLY A 335 4.32 -12.37 7.20
N THR A 336 4.50 -11.90 8.43
CA THR A 336 5.27 -10.69 8.74
C THR A 336 6.74 -10.87 8.39
N PHE A 337 7.37 -11.99 8.81
CA PHE A 337 8.77 -12.28 8.47
C PHE A 337 8.99 -12.48 6.97
N GLN A 338 8.06 -13.11 6.26
CA GLN A 338 8.18 -13.25 4.80
C GLN A 338 8.10 -11.92 4.06
N LEU A 339 7.35 -10.96 4.59
CA LEU A 339 7.23 -9.62 4.02
C LEU A 339 8.47 -8.77 4.24
N ASP A 340 9.07 -8.87 5.43
CA ASP A 340 10.20 -8.02 5.82
C ASP A 340 11.55 -8.60 5.37
N LEU A 341 11.67 -9.94 5.33
CA LEU A 341 12.92 -10.62 4.96
C LEU A 341 13.02 -10.98 3.48
N ASN A 342 11.90 -11.05 2.77
CA ASN A 342 11.92 -11.35 1.34
C ASN A 342 10.91 -10.47 0.58
N PRO A 343 11.28 -9.21 0.28
CA PRO A 343 10.47 -8.31 -0.54
C PRO A 343 10.23 -8.84 -1.97
N ASN A 344 10.83 -9.99 -2.30
CA ASN A 344 10.75 -10.64 -3.60
C ASN A 344 9.51 -11.52 -3.79
N PHE A 345 8.74 -11.80 -2.73
CA PHE A 345 7.46 -12.46 -2.92
C PHE A 345 6.38 -11.40 -3.14
N PRO A 346 5.81 -11.32 -4.36
CA PRO A 346 4.59 -10.56 -4.53
C PRO A 346 3.58 -11.13 -3.54
N ARG A 347 2.96 -10.27 -2.73
CA ARG A 347 1.69 -10.63 -2.12
C ARG A 347 0.75 -10.88 -3.28
N ILE A 348 0.54 -12.11 -3.62
CA ILE A 348 -0.70 -12.53 -4.25
C ILE A 348 -1.73 -12.38 -3.13
N THR A 349 -2.27 -11.20 -2.96
CA THR A 349 -3.55 -11.05 -2.31
C THR A 349 -4.50 -11.74 -3.26
N LEU A 350 -4.70 -13.03 -3.04
CA LEU A 350 -5.87 -13.74 -3.56
C LEU A 350 -7.05 -12.94 -3.05
N GLY A 351 -7.63 -12.14 -3.97
CA GLY A 351 -8.75 -11.26 -3.83
C GLY A 351 -9.30 -11.09 -2.41
N GLY A 352 -8.98 -9.98 -1.78
CA GLY A 352 -9.76 -9.44 -0.69
C GLY A 352 -10.56 -8.30 -1.23
#